data_6bf7a33c1948b6959c4f5a94de882c81
#
_entry.id   6bf7a33c1948b6959c4f5a94de882c81
#
_cell.length_a   1.000
_cell.length_b   1.000
_cell.length_c   1.000
_cell.angle_alpha   90.00
_cell.angle_beta   90.00
_cell.angle_gamma   90.00
#
_symmetry.space_group_name_H-M   'P 1'
#
loop_
_entity.id
_entity.type
_entity.pdbx_description
1 polymer ?
#
loop_
_entity_poly.entity_id
_entity_poly.type
_entity_poly.pdbx_seq_one_letter_code
_entity_poly.pdbx_strand_id
1 'polypeptide(L)'
;MNTMQQEIDLSRTRERDQRTDGYLDNYIGHRAKIGVIIPSTNTSVEYDCQRVIPRGVTWHFSRFMIEHADLSDDENFMRFLEMLRQTIGSSIESLMTCKPDHVMMGMSAETFWGGIKGNDGFVDRIHEMVGQDTGLTTGANAVIAALEALGVPGNTGKNIAVITPYQPIGDKNVHLFFEDSGYNVKHVVGLRCENAHDAIALVPDHQVMDIVRQVDGDDIDAIIQVGTNLSTATSFPVIEKWLGKPALPINIATAWHALRSCGVRDQYDHLGRLFEEH
;
A
#
# COMPACT_ATOMS: atom_id res chain seq x y z
N MET A 1 15.27 -14.20 -56.96
CA MET A 1 15.89 -13.79 -55.67
C MET A 1 15.21 -14.58 -54.59
N ASN A 2 15.88 -15.64 -54.13
CA ASN A 2 15.37 -16.51 -53.05
C ASN A 2 15.82 -15.89 -51.73
N THR A 3 14.91 -15.25 -51.00
CA THR A 3 15.13 -14.87 -49.61
C THR A 3 15.05 -16.15 -48.77
N MET A 4 16.22 -16.73 -48.49
CA MET A 4 16.33 -17.75 -47.45
C MET A 4 15.92 -17.11 -46.13
N GLN A 5 14.71 -17.39 -45.66
CA GLN A 5 14.38 -17.24 -44.25
C GLN A 5 15.27 -18.22 -43.47
N GLN A 6 16.26 -17.71 -42.75
CA GLN A 6 16.99 -18.51 -41.80
C GLN A 6 16.00 -18.82 -40.64
N GLU A 7 15.57 -20.06 -40.55
CA GLU A 7 14.83 -20.57 -39.42
C GLU A 7 15.75 -20.48 -38.18
N ILE A 8 15.32 -19.70 -37.19
CA ILE A 8 16.07 -19.56 -35.94
C ILE A 8 15.90 -20.88 -35.16
N ASP A 9 17.00 -21.60 -34.97
CA ASP A 9 17.04 -22.83 -34.18
C ASP A 9 16.85 -22.50 -32.68
N LEU A 10 15.62 -22.67 -32.21
CA LEU A 10 15.25 -22.42 -30.81
C LEU A 10 15.69 -23.57 -29.86
N SER A 11 16.21 -24.69 -30.38
CA SER A 11 16.68 -25.80 -29.53
C SER A 11 17.88 -25.38 -28.69
N ARG A 12 18.76 -24.55 -29.23
CA ARG A 12 19.92 -23.98 -28.52
C ARG A 12 19.60 -23.02 -27.42
N THR A 13 18.43 -22.36 -27.47
CA THR A 13 17.95 -21.49 -26.38
C THR A 13 17.39 -22.30 -25.22
N ARG A 14 16.72 -23.44 -25.49
CA ARG A 14 16.20 -24.37 -24.48
C ARG A 14 17.30 -25.15 -23.77
N GLU A 15 18.40 -25.53 -24.46
CA GLU A 15 19.53 -26.21 -23.83
C GLU A 15 20.33 -25.30 -22.86
N ARG A 16 20.25 -23.97 -23.02
CA ARG A 16 20.85 -23.03 -22.06
C ARG A 16 20.09 -22.96 -20.74
N ASP A 17 18.78 -23.19 -20.75
CA ASP A 17 17.94 -23.18 -19.55
C ASP A 17 18.24 -24.37 -18.61
N GLN A 18 18.89 -25.44 -19.09
CA GLN A 18 19.21 -26.62 -18.29
C GLN A 18 20.60 -26.57 -17.61
N ARG A 19 21.41 -25.51 -17.84
CA ARG A 19 22.79 -25.39 -17.30
C ARG A 19 22.90 -24.42 -16.15
N THR A 20 21.97 -24.37 -15.23
CA THR A 20 21.82 -23.10 -14.55
C THR A 20 21.63 -23.16 -13.07
N ASP A 21 22.67 -22.95 -12.38
CA ASP A 21 22.64 -22.38 -11.04
C ASP A 21 22.84 -20.85 -11.03
N GLY A 22 22.81 -20.18 -12.19
CA GLY A 22 23.05 -18.74 -12.28
C GLY A 22 22.30 -17.97 -13.38
N TYR A 23 21.46 -18.63 -14.19
CA TYR A 23 20.74 -18.01 -15.31
C TYR A 23 19.25 -17.79 -15.11
N LEU A 24 18.68 -18.28 -14.02
CA LEU A 24 17.27 -18.06 -13.66
C LEU A 24 16.94 -16.60 -13.36
N ASP A 25 17.97 -15.75 -13.15
CA ASP A 25 17.83 -14.35 -12.77
C ASP A 25 17.57 -13.39 -13.94
N ASN A 26 17.21 -13.87 -15.12
CA ASN A 26 17.12 -13.04 -16.32
C ASN A 26 15.73 -12.89 -16.92
N TYR A 27 14.69 -13.55 -16.38
CA TYR A 27 13.32 -13.29 -16.83
C TYR A 27 12.64 -12.19 -15.99
N ILE A 28 11.65 -11.56 -16.58
CA ILE A 28 10.88 -10.49 -15.92
C ILE A 28 10.15 -11.07 -14.70
N GLY A 29 10.29 -10.41 -13.55
CA GLY A 29 9.63 -10.84 -12.31
C GLY A 29 10.24 -12.09 -11.66
N HIS A 30 11.51 -12.42 -11.93
CA HIS A 30 12.15 -13.61 -11.38
C HIS A 30 12.29 -13.64 -9.86
N ARG A 31 12.27 -12.47 -9.19
CA ARG A 31 12.31 -12.39 -7.72
C ARG A 31 10.91 -12.31 -7.11
N ALA A 32 10.00 -11.56 -7.74
CA ALA A 32 8.60 -11.50 -7.37
C ALA A 32 7.76 -10.82 -8.45
N LYS A 33 6.54 -11.34 -8.65
CA LYS A 33 5.43 -10.67 -9.32
C LYS A 33 4.44 -10.24 -8.26
N ILE A 34 4.31 -8.94 -8.01
CA ILE A 34 3.39 -8.39 -7.01
C ILE A 34 2.16 -7.86 -7.73
N GLY A 35 1.02 -8.47 -7.44
CA GLY A 35 -0.27 -7.99 -7.91
C GLY A 35 -0.79 -6.88 -7.00
N VAL A 36 -1.38 -5.83 -7.57
CA VAL A 36 -1.89 -4.67 -6.82
C VAL A 36 -3.33 -4.41 -7.21
N ILE A 37 -4.22 -4.46 -6.23
CA ILE A 37 -5.64 -4.14 -6.39
C ILE A 37 -5.87 -2.69 -5.96
N ILE A 38 -6.35 -1.84 -6.86
CA ILE A 38 -6.59 -0.42 -6.61
C ILE A 38 -7.96 0.05 -7.09
N PRO A 39 -8.56 1.07 -6.46
CA PRO A 39 -9.75 1.73 -6.99
C PRO A 39 -9.46 2.38 -8.35
N SER A 40 -10.45 2.40 -9.26
CA SER A 40 -10.29 3.05 -10.58
C SER A 40 -9.97 4.54 -10.50
N THR A 41 -10.36 5.18 -9.41
CA THR A 41 -10.12 6.61 -9.12
C THR A 41 -8.73 6.88 -8.53
N ASN A 42 -7.99 5.84 -8.10
CA ASN A 42 -6.70 6.03 -7.45
C ASN A 42 -5.60 6.31 -8.47
N THR A 43 -4.88 7.41 -8.29
CA THR A 43 -3.76 7.84 -9.14
C THR A 43 -2.41 7.85 -8.43
N SER A 44 -2.39 7.56 -7.14
CA SER A 44 -1.20 7.69 -6.29
C SER A 44 -0.47 6.36 -6.07
N VAL A 45 -1.18 5.26 -5.83
CA VAL A 45 -0.56 3.96 -5.50
C VAL A 45 0.38 3.47 -6.60
N GLU A 46 -0.08 3.51 -7.85
CA GLU A 46 0.74 3.08 -8.99
C GLU A 46 1.99 3.95 -9.15
N TYR A 47 1.82 5.28 -9.01
CA TYR A 47 2.93 6.22 -9.02
C TYR A 47 3.93 5.94 -7.89
N ASP A 48 3.45 5.71 -6.66
CA ASP A 48 4.30 5.44 -5.51
C ASP A 48 5.02 4.09 -5.65
N CYS A 49 4.36 3.04 -6.17
CA CYS A 49 4.99 1.75 -6.48
C CYS A 49 6.10 1.87 -7.54
N GLN A 50 5.95 2.77 -8.54
CA GLN A 50 6.99 3.02 -9.54
C GLN A 50 8.26 3.66 -8.95
N ARG A 51 8.22 4.20 -7.75
CA ARG A 51 9.40 4.69 -7.01
C ARG A 51 10.17 3.57 -6.33
N VAL A 52 9.59 2.38 -6.27
CA VAL A 52 10.12 1.18 -5.61
C VAL A 52 10.18 0.05 -6.63
N ILE A 53 11.23 0.04 -7.48
CA ILE A 53 11.39 -0.96 -8.54
C ILE A 53 12.72 -1.73 -8.33
N PRO A 54 12.74 -2.74 -7.44
CA PRO A 54 13.91 -3.61 -7.31
C PRO A 54 14.12 -4.42 -8.60
N ARG A 55 15.36 -4.63 -8.99
CA ARG A 55 15.64 -5.48 -10.15
C ARG A 55 15.01 -6.86 -9.96
N GLY A 56 14.30 -7.35 -10.98
CA GLY A 56 13.65 -8.66 -10.96
C GLY A 56 12.32 -8.72 -10.22
N VAL A 57 11.78 -7.58 -9.79
CA VAL A 57 10.41 -7.46 -9.28
C VAL A 57 9.54 -6.75 -10.30
N THR A 58 8.29 -7.17 -10.42
CA THR A 58 7.30 -6.50 -11.27
C THR A 58 6.01 -6.24 -10.51
N TRP A 59 5.41 -5.08 -10.78
CA TRP A 59 4.11 -4.66 -10.26
C TRP A 59 3.04 -4.86 -11.33
N HIS A 60 1.94 -5.52 -10.98
CA HIS A 60 0.82 -5.82 -11.87
C HIS A 60 -0.46 -5.24 -11.26
N PHE A 61 -1.02 -4.21 -11.91
CA PHE A 61 -2.16 -3.47 -11.37
C PHE A 61 -3.47 -3.94 -11.97
N SER A 62 -4.47 -4.16 -11.12
CA SER A 62 -5.86 -4.36 -11.52
C SER A 62 -6.75 -3.37 -10.78
N ARG A 63 -7.67 -2.75 -11.53
CA ARG A 63 -8.51 -1.65 -11.04
C ARG A 63 -9.96 -2.11 -10.93
N PHE A 64 -10.55 -1.97 -9.74
CA PHE A 64 -11.98 -2.14 -9.60
C PHE A 64 -12.71 -0.81 -9.81
N MET A 65 -13.87 -0.89 -10.46
CA MET A 65 -14.66 0.27 -10.85
C MET A 65 -15.24 0.97 -9.63
N ILE A 66 -15.08 2.27 -9.57
CA ILE A 66 -15.79 3.18 -8.67
C ILE A 66 -16.79 3.98 -9.51
N GLU A 67 -18.07 3.65 -9.41
CA GLU A 67 -19.13 4.34 -10.13
C GLU A 67 -19.52 5.66 -9.45
N HIS A 68 -19.57 5.66 -8.12
CA HIS A 68 -19.92 6.82 -7.32
C HIS A 68 -18.78 7.13 -6.34
N ALA A 69 -18.13 8.23 -6.56
CA ALA A 69 -16.96 8.63 -5.79
C ALA A 69 -17.24 9.75 -4.78
N ASP A 70 -18.53 10.02 -4.51
CA ASP A 70 -18.95 11.00 -3.51
C ASP A 70 -18.61 10.52 -2.10
N LEU A 71 -17.86 11.32 -1.37
CA LEU A 71 -17.42 11.10 0.00
C LEU A 71 -17.78 12.29 0.89
N SER A 72 -18.74 13.13 0.48
CA SER A 72 -19.06 14.41 1.12
C SER A 72 -19.58 14.29 2.55
N ASP A 73 -20.13 13.15 2.91
CA ASP A 73 -20.61 12.85 4.25
C ASP A 73 -20.44 11.37 4.63
N ASP A 74 -20.80 11.03 5.86
CA ASP A 74 -20.67 9.66 6.40
C ASP A 74 -21.56 8.65 5.65
N GLU A 75 -22.74 9.05 5.18
CA GLU A 75 -23.65 8.15 4.46
C GLU A 75 -23.10 7.80 3.07
N ASN A 76 -22.59 8.79 2.35
CA ASN A 76 -21.93 8.58 1.06
C ASN A 76 -20.66 7.76 1.21
N PHE A 77 -19.90 7.98 2.28
CA PHE A 77 -18.73 7.16 2.60
C PHE A 77 -19.11 5.68 2.83
N MET A 78 -20.21 5.41 3.53
CA MET A 78 -20.71 4.04 3.73
C MET A 78 -21.15 3.39 2.41
N ARG A 79 -21.84 4.12 1.55
CA ARG A 79 -22.23 3.63 0.20
C ARG A 79 -20.99 3.31 -0.65
N PHE A 80 -19.98 4.14 -0.56
CA PHE A 80 -18.70 3.89 -1.23
C PHE A 80 -18.06 2.57 -0.79
N LEU A 81 -18.00 2.29 0.52
CA LEU A 81 -17.48 1.01 1.03
C LEU A 81 -18.31 -0.18 0.56
N GLU A 82 -19.63 -0.06 0.58
CA GLU A 82 -20.52 -1.15 0.11
C GLU A 82 -20.31 -1.46 -1.38
N MET A 83 -20.24 -0.44 -2.22
CA MET A 83 -19.93 -0.58 -3.64
C MET A 83 -18.58 -1.24 -3.88
N LEU A 84 -17.55 -0.84 -3.11
CA LEU A 84 -16.20 -1.40 -3.18
C LEU A 84 -16.23 -2.92 -2.92
N ARG A 85 -16.94 -3.36 -1.90
CA ARG A 85 -17.09 -4.79 -1.57
C ARG A 85 -17.74 -5.59 -2.70
N GLN A 86 -18.65 -4.97 -3.47
CA GLN A 86 -19.33 -5.61 -4.60
C GLN A 86 -18.47 -5.68 -5.86
N THR A 87 -17.59 -4.70 -6.09
CA THR A 87 -16.86 -4.56 -7.37
C THR A 87 -15.45 -5.16 -7.36
N ILE A 88 -14.89 -5.40 -6.18
CA ILE A 88 -13.49 -5.86 -6.04
C ILE A 88 -13.22 -7.24 -6.65
N GLY A 89 -14.22 -8.15 -6.62
CA GLY A 89 -14.06 -9.55 -7.03
C GLY A 89 -13.56 -9.70 -8.46
N SER A 90 -14.15 -9.00 -9.42
CA SER A 90 -13.77 -9.07 -10.84
C SER A 90 -12.34 -8.59 -11.09
N SER A 91 -11.87 -7.60 -10.34
CA SER A 91 -10.49 -7.13 -10.46
C SER A 91 -9.49 -8.12 -9.90
N ILE A 92 -9.84 -8.81 -8.82
CA ILE A 92 -9.03 -9.90 -8.27
C ILE A 92 -8.94 -11.05 -9.26
N GLU A 93 -10.06 -11.52 -9.82
CA GLU A 93 -10.07 -12.57 -10.85
C GLU A 93 -9.17 -12.22 -12.02
N SER A 94 -9.27 -10.99 -12.53
CA SER A 94 -8.42 -10.49 -13.61
C SER A 94 -6.94 -10.51 -13.21
N LEU A 95 -6.59 -10.02 -12.03
CA LEU A 95 -5.22 -9.99 -11.53
C LEU A 95 -4.62 -11.39 -11.41
N MET A 96 -5.38 -12.34 -10.87
CA MET A 96 -4.90 -13.70 -10.61
C MET A 96 -4.54 -14.47 -11.89
N THR A 97 -4.99 -14.02 -13.08
CA THR A 97 -4.60 -14.64 -14.36
C THR A 97 -3.10 -14.51 -14.66
N CYS A 98 -2.41 -13.48 -14.15
CA CYS A 98 -0.96 -13.34 -14.28
C CYS A 98 -0.16 -14.13 -13.22
N LYS A 99 -0.84 -14.83 -12.31
CA LYS A 99 -0.26 -15.64 -11.23
C LYS A 99 0.77 -14.85 -10.42
N PRO A 100 0.35 -13.81 -9.70
CA PRO A 100 1.25 -13.06 -8.81
C PRO A 100 1.70 -13.94 -7.65
N ASP A 101 2.91 -13.73 -7.15
CA ASP A 101 3.44 -14.42 -5.97
C ASP A 101 2.88 -13.80 -4.67
N HIS A 102 2.44 -12.54 -4.74
CA HIS A 102 1.91 -11.78 -3.61
C HIS A 102 0.87 -10.77 -4.11
N VAL A 103 -0.17 -10.56 -3.33
CA VAL A 103 -1.20 -9.54 -3.60
C VAL A 103 -1.11 -8.41 -2.58
N MET A 104 -1.09 -7.18 -3.06
CA MET A 104 -1.10 -5.96 -2.27
C MET A 104 -2.43 -5.22 -2.47
N MET A 105 -3.10 -4.88 -1.37
CA MET A 105 -4.33 -4.09 -1.41
C MET A 105 -3.99 -2.60 -1.41
N GLY A 106 -4.00 -1.97 -2.59
CA GLY A 106 -3.74 -0.54 -2.79
C GLY A 106 -4.96 0.34 -2.48
N MET A 107 -5.63 0.02 -1.38
CA MET A 107 -6.78 0.73 -0.83
C MET A 107 -6.69 0.69 0.69
N SER A 108 -7.22 1.69 1.38
CA SER A 108 -7.03 1.80 2.83
C SER A 108 -8.32 1.81 3.63
N ALA A 109 -9.37 2.51 3.20
CA ALA A 109 -10.58 2.70 4.00
C ALA A 109 -11.18 1.38 4.53
N GLU A 110 -11.31 0.38 3.68
CA GLU A 110 -11.85 -0.93 4.06
C GLU A 110 -10.91 -1.71 4.99
N THR A 111 -9.59 -1.55 4.85
CA THR A 111 -8.61 -2.30 5.67
C THR A 111 -8.55 -1.82 7.12
N PHE A 112 -9.05 -0.62 7.42
CA PHE A 112 -9.17 -0.10 8.79
C PHE A 112 -10.58 -0.26 9.36
N TRP A 113 -11.55 -0.68 8.55
CA TRP A 113 -12.95 -0.70 8.95
C TRP A 113 -13.25 -1.79 9.97
N GLY A 114 -13.85 -1.39 11.10
CA GLY A 114 -14.21 -2.32 12.19
C GLY A 114 -13.04 -2.74 13.08
N GLY A 115 -11.94 -1.95 13.10
CA GLY A 115 -10.76 -2.24 13.89
C GLY A 115 -9.99 -3.48 13.41
N ILE A 116 -9.21 -4.12 14.28
CA ILE A 116 -8.45 -5.34 13.95
C ILE A 116 -9.37 -6.45 13.45
N LYS A 117 -10.49 -6.70 14.13
CA LYS A 117 -11.42 -7.77 13.72
C LYS A 117 -12.01 -7.55 12.33
N GLY A 118 -12.27 -6.30 11.98
CA GLY A 118 -12.76 -5.94 10.65
C GLY A 118 -11.71 -6.17 9.58
N ASN A 119 -10.45 -5.79 9.84
CA ASN A 119 -9.33 -6.08 8.96
C ASN A 119 -9.10 -7.59 8.79
N ASP A 120 -9.14 -8.38 9.87
CA ASP A 120 -9.01 -9.84 9.81
C ASP A 120 -10.09 -10.45 8.91
N GLY A 121 -11.35 -10.05 9.10
CA GLY A 121 -12.45 -10.51 8.25
C GLY A 121 -12.33 -10.05 6.79
N PHE A 122 -11.71 -8.90 6.52
CA PHE A 122 -11.37 -8.48 5.17
C PHE A 122 -10.27 -9.35 4.56
N VAL A 123 -9.21 -9.63 5.30
CA VAL A 123 -8.11 -10.51 4.90
C VAL A 123 -8.62 -11.90 4.55
N ASP A 124 -9.47 -12.49 5.41
CA ASP A 124 -10.07 -13.80 5.17
C ASP A 124 -10.86 -13.84 3.85
N ARG A 125 -11.70 -12.83 3.60
CA ARG A 125 -12.48 -12.72 2.34
C ARG A 125 -11.58 -12.60 1.11
N ILE A 126 -10.47 -11.88 1.19
CA ILE A 126 -9.53 -11.78 0.06
C ILE A 126 -8.80 -13.11 -0.15
N HIS A 127 -8.39 -13.80 0.92
CA HIS A 127 -7.77 -15.12 0.81
C HIS A 127 -8.71 -16.17 0.19
N GLU A 128 -10.02 -16.09 0.41
CA GLU A 128 -10.99 -16.94 -0.30
C GLU A 128 -10.96 -16.74 -1.83
N MET A 129 -10.60 -15.54 -2.29
CA MET A 129 -10.55 -15.20 -3.72
C MET A 129 -9.19 -15.47 -4.36
N VAL A 130 -8.09 -15.20 -3.65
CA VAL A 130 -6.72 -15.32 -4.19
C VAL A 130 -6.07 -16.67 -3.88
N GLY A 131 -6.62 -17.44 -2.95
CA GLY A 131 -6.08 -18.70 -2.44
C GLY A 131 -5.18 -18.48 -1.21
N GLN A 132 -5.17 -19.49 -0.32
CA GLN A 132 -4.45 -19.42 0.96
C GLN A 132 -2.91 -19.41 0.81
N ASP A 133 -2.40 -19.92 -0.31
CA ASP A 133 -0.96 -19.96 -0.59
C ASP A 133 -0.42 -18.64 -1.16
N THR A 134 -1.30 -17.72 -1.59
CA THR A 134 -0.91 -16.41 -2.11
C THR A 134 -0.69 -15.45 -0.95
N GLY A 135 0.50 -14.86 -0.87
CA GLY A 135 0.78 -13.82 0.14
C GLY A 135 -0.14 -12.61 -0.02
N LEU A 136 -0.54 -11.99 1.08
CA LEU A 136 -1.43 -10.82 1.08
C LEU A 136 -0.90 -9.71 1.98
N THR A 137 -0.91 -8.49 1.47
CA THR A 137 -0.60 -7.28 2.24
C THR A 137 -1.80 -6.32 2.20
N THR A 138 -2.30 -5.93 3.36
CA THR A 138 -3.23 -4.79 3.53
C THR A 138 -2.48 -3.56 4.03
N GLY A 139 -3.01 -2.36 3.77
CA GLY A 139 -2.42 -1.14 4.29
C GLY A 139 -2.39 -1.10 5.82
N ALA A 140 -3.42 -1.61 6.47
CA ALA A 140 -3.53 -1.69 7.93
C ALA A 140 -2.43 -2.58 8.54
N ASN A 141 -2.26 -3.81 8.05
CA ASN A 141 -1.22 -4.72 8.54
C ASN A 141 0.19 -4.19 8.25
N ALA A 142 0.38 -3.61 7.07
CA ALA A 142 1.66 -3.05 6.66
C ALA A 142 2.12 -1.88 7.54
N VAL A 143 1.20 -1.00 7.93
CA VAL A 143 1.52 0.14 8.81
C VAL A 143 1.95 -0.34 10.19
N ILE A 144 1.29 -1.35 10.78
CA ILE A 144 1.69 -1.91 12.07
C ILE A 144 3.10 -2.53 11.96
N ALA A 145 3.33 -3.38 10.96
CA ALA A 145 4.66 -3.99 10.77
C ALA A 145 5.77 -2.94 10.53
N ALA A 146 5.45 -1.86 9.81
CA ALA A 146 6.39 -0.76 9.57
C ALA A 146 6.70 0.03 10.85
N LEU A 147 5.69 0.31 11.68
CA LEU A 147 5.88 0.97 12.98
C LEU A 147 6.74 0.11 13.92
N GLU A 148 6.51 -1.19 13.97
CA GLU A 148 7.35 -2.13 14.74
C GLU A 148 8.80 -2.11 14.27
N ALA A 149 9.05 -2.19 12.96
CA ALA A 149 10.39 -2.10 12.37
C ALA A 149 11.08 -0.78 12.73
N LEU A 150 10.34 0.33 12.73
CA LEU A 150 10.87 1.66 13.08
C LEU A 150 11.02 1.91 14.58
N GLY A 151 10.81 0.90 15.44
CA GLY A 151 10.97 1.01 16.90
C GLY A 151 9.80 1.68 17.61
N VAL A 152 8.61 1.67 17.01
CA VAL A 152 7.37 2.18 17.57
C VAL A 152 6.34 1.04 17.70
N PRO A 153 6.60 -0.02 18.49
CA PRO A 153 5.69 -1.14 18.61
C PRO A 153 4.43 -0.80 19.45
N GLY A 154 3.30 -1.45 19.10
CA GLY A 154 2.07 -1.39 19.90
C GLY A 154 2.25 -1.97 21.30
N ASN A 155 1.29 -1.69 22.20
CA ASN A 155 1.28 -2.15 23.60
C ASN A 155 2.50 -1.72 24.45
N THR A 156 3.20 -0.68 24.03
CA THR A 156 4.36 -0.12 24.75
C THR A 156 4.16 1.34 25.18
N GLY A 157 2.91 1.81 25.14
CA GLY A 157 2.55 3.18 25.51
C GLY A 157 2.93 4.25 24.48
N LYS A 158 3.18 3.84 23.24
CA LYS A 158 3.54 4.74 22.14
C LYS A 158 2.37 5.62 21.71
N ASN A 159 2.63 6.90 21.58
CA ASN A 159 1.68 7.92 21.16
C ASN A 159 1.83 8.20 19.66
N ILE A 160 0.74 8.18 18.93
CA ILE A 160 0.74 8.44 17.49
C ILE A 160 -0.24 9.55 17.10
N ALA A 161 0.08 10.23 15.99
CA ALA A 161 -0.83 11.10 15.29
C ALA A 161 -1.08 10.54 13.88
N VAL A 162 -2.34 10.63 13.42
CA VAL A 162 -2.77 10.08 12.13
C VAL A 162 -3.43 11.15 11.29
N ILE A 163 -3.06 11.21 10.01
CA ILE A 163 -3.65 12.12 9.01
C ILE A 163 -4.39 11.26 7.99
N THR A 164 -5.65 11.58 7.71
CA THR A 164 -6.50 10.86 6.78
C THR A 164 -7.19 11.81 5.79
N PRO A 165 -7.66 11.34 4.62
CA PRO A 165 -8.53 12.12 3.77
C PRO A 165 -10.03 12.02 4.16
N TYR A 166 -10.37 11.27 5.20
CA TYR A 166 -11.70 10.74 5.45
C TYR A 166 -12.67 11.71 6.12
N GLN A 167 -13.95 11.33 6.09
CA GLN A 167 -15.04 11.87 6.89
C GLN A 167 -14.94 11.33 8.34
N PRO A 168 -15.68 11.91 9.31
CA PRO A 168 -15.58 11.52 10.72
C PRO A 168 -15.76 10.03 10.99
N ILE A 169 -16.63 9.35 10.25
CA ILE A 169 -16.84 7.91 10.41
C ILE A 169 -15.62 7.09 10.00
N GLY A 170 -14.89 7.51 8.95
CA GLY A 170 -13.63 6.88 8.55
C GLY A 170 -12.53 7.09 9.59
N ASP A 171 -12.39 8.32 10.09
CA ASP A 171 -11.43 8.65 11.15
C ASP A 171 -11.66 7.82 12.41
N LYS A 172 -12.93 7.64 12.80
CA LYS A 172 -13.30 6.81 13.95
C LYS A 172 -12.84 5.36 13.79
N ASN A 173 -12.96 4.79 12.60
CA ASN A 173 -12.50 3.43 12.33
C ASN A 173 -10.97 3.32 12.31
N VAL A 174 -10.26 4.31 11.78
CA VAL A 174 -8.80 4.40 11.86
C VAL A 174 -8.34 4.51 13.32
N HIS A 175 -8.98 5.36 14.10
CA HIS A 175 -8.70 5.49 15.54
C HIS A 175 -8.88 4.15 16.27
N LEU A 176 -10.04 3.50 16.09
CA LEU A 176 -10.33 2.19 16.67
C LEU A 176 -9.27 1.14 16.31
N PHE A 177 -8.86 1.08 15.04
CA PHE A 177 -7.86 0.12 14.59
C PHE A 177 -6.52 0.29 15.30
N PHE A 178 -6.04 1.53 15.45
CA PHE A 178 -4.77 1.79 16.14
C PHE A 178 -4.88 1.60 17.65
N GLU A 179 -6.02 1.92 18.27
CA GLU A 179 -6.24 1.60 19.70
C GLU A 179 -6.26 0.09 19.92
N ASP A 180 -6.99 -0.67 19.08
CA ASP A 180 -7.00 -2.14 19.13
C ASP A 180 -5.59 -2.72 18.92
N SER A 181 -4.74 -2.04 18.15
CA SER A 181 -3.32 -2.40 17.92
C SER A 181 -2.38 -1.98 19.06
N GLY A 182 -2.92 -1.38 20.13
CA GLY A 182 -2.18 -1.03 21.34
C GLY A 182 -1.44 0.31 21.30
N TYR A 183 -1.86 1.24 20.44
CA TYR A 183 -1.31 2.60 20.39
C TYR A 183 -2.19 3.59 21.14
N ASN A 184 -1.56 4.61 21.74
CA ASN A 184 -2.25 5.78 22.21
C ASN A 184 -2.45 6.76 21.06
N VAL A 185 -3.65 6.83 20.50
CA VAL A 185 -3.97 7.74 19.39
C VAL A 185 -4.26 9.13 19.92
N LYS A 186 -3.30 10.05 19.83
CA LYS A 186 -3.43 11.43 20.31
C LYS A 186 -4.25 12.29 19.36
N HIS A 187 -4.03 12.11 18.07
CA HIS A 187 -4.69 12.90 17.03
C HIS A 187 -5.09 11.99 15.86
N VAL A 188 -6.31 12.18 15.36
CA VAL A 188 -6.73 11.76 14.02
C VAL A 188 -7.27 13.00 13.33
N VAL A 189 -6.58 13.44 12.28
CA VAL A 189 -6.96 14.64 11.53
C VAL A 189 -7.41 14.23 10.14
N GLY A 190 -8.72 14.31 9.91
CA GLY A 190 -9.32 14.08 8.61
C GLY A 190 -9.40 15.34 7.76
N LEU A 191 -8.94 15.24 6.53
CA LEU A 191 -8.95 16.35 5.56
C LEU A 191 -10.35 16.64 4.98
N ARG A 192 -11.33 15.77 5.24
CA ARG A 192 -12.72 15.91 4.75
C ARG A 192 -12.81 16.03 3.24
N CYS A 193 -12.05 15.22 2.51
CA CYS A 193 -12.12 15.21 1.06
C CYS A 193 -13.50 14.76 0.59
N GLU A 194 -14.11 15.54 -0.29
CA GLU A 194 -15.51 15.37 -0.68
C GLU A 194 -15.73 14.28 -1.73
N ASN A 195 -14.66 13.83 -2.40
CA ASN A 195 -14.75 12.78 -3.41
C ASN A 195 -13.46 11.94 -3.50
N ALA A 196 -13.59 10.74 -4.06
CA ALA A 196 -12.48 9.81 -4.26
C ALA A 196 -11.69 10.02 -5.56
N HIS A 197 -12.07 10.98 -6.42
CA HIS A 197 -11.36 11.28 -7.67
C HIS A 197 -10.16 12.19 -7.42
N ASP A 198 -10.41 13.47 -7.41
CA ASP A 198 -9.38 14.51 -7.36
C ASP A 198 -9.23 15.14 -5.98
N ALA A 199 -10.29 15.24 -5.18
CA ALA A 199 -10.23 15.91 -3.88
C ALA A 199 -9.16 15.31 -2.95
N ILE A 200 -8.91 13.99 -3.02
CA ILE A 200 -7.84 13.33 -2.25
C ILE A 200 -6.49 13.51 -2.95
N ALA A 201 -6.42 13.22 -4.26
CA ALA A 201 -5.16 13.21 -5.00
C ALA A 201 -4.56 14.61 -5.18
N LEU A 202 -5.38 15.65 -5.16
CA LEU A 202 -4.96 17.04 -5.33
C LEU A 202 -4.65 17.79 -4.02
N VAL A 203 -4.71 17.11 -2.87
CA VAL A 203 -4.27 17.70 -1.60
C VAL A 203 -2.78 18.06 -1.71
N PRO A 204 -2.41 19.34 -1.58
CA PRO A 204 -1.04 19.75 -1.77
C PRO A 204 -0.18 19.44 -0.54
N ASP A 205 1.10 19.13 -0.76
CA ASP A 205 2.07 18.77 0.28
C ASP A 205 2.10 19.78 1.44
N HIS A 206 2.02 21.10 1.14
CA HIS A 206 2.08 22.12 2.18
C HIS A 206 0.90 22.02 3.17
N GLN A 207 -0.30 21.62 2.73
CA GLN A 207 -1.44 21.43 3.62
C GLN A 207 -1.18 20.24 4.56
N VAL A 208 -0.61 19.17 4.08
CA VAL A 208 -0.23 18.02 4.91
C VAL A 208 0.88 18.42 5.90
N MET A 209 1.88 19.17 5.44
CA MET A 209 2.95 19.68 6.31
C MET A 209 2.45 20.64 7.40
N ASP A 210 1.43 21.45 7.10
CA ASP A 210 0.82 22.35 8.09
C ASP A 210 0.05 21.57 9.17
N ILE A 211 -0.58 20.45 8.79
CA ILE A 211 -1.21 19.55 9.76
C ILE A 211 -0.14 18.86 10.61
N VAL A 212 0.94 18.37 10.00
CA VAL A 212 2.06 17.78 10.73
C VAL A 212 2.59 18.71 11.80
N ARG A 213 2.79 20.00 11.49
CA ARG A 213 3.22 21.03 12.48
C ARG A 213 2.24 21.21 13.63
N GLN A 214 0.94 20.99 13.41
CA GLN A 214 -0.09 21.15 14.44
C GLN A 214 -0.20 19.93 15.35
N VAL A 215 0.06 18.72 14.83
CA VAL A 215 -0.09 17.46 15.58
C VAL A 215 1.23 16.96 16.16
N ASP A 216 2.37 17.47 15.72
CA ASP A 216 3.66 17.11 16.27
C ASP A 216 3.89 17.73 17.63
N GLY A 217 4.54 16.99 18.53
CA GLY A 217 4.91 17.42 19.88
C GLY A 217 5.91 16.43 20.48
N ASP A 218 6.54 16.82 21.58
CA ASP A 218 7.53 15.99 22.29
C ASP A 218 6.93 14.65 22.76
N ASP A 219 5.62 14.60 22.91
CA ASP A 219 4.87 13.42 23.33
C ASP A 219 4.38 12.55 22.16
N ILE A 220 4.67 12.89 20.91
CA ILE A 220 4.31 12.09 19.72
C ILE A 220 5.52 11.25 19.28
N ASP A 221 5.35 9.92 19.22
CA ASP A 221 6.39 8.98 18.83
C ASP A 221 6.45 8.76 17.31
N ALA A 222 5.30 8.84 16.61
CA ALA A 222 5.24 8.70 15.14
C ALA A 222 4.05 9.45 14.54
N ILE A 223 4.18 9.84 13.27
CA ILE A 223 3.09 10.42 12.47
C ILE A 223 2.81 9.51 11.28
N ILE A 224 1.55 9.13 11.10
CA ILE A 224 1.11 8.20 10.06
C ILE A 224 0.16 8.93 9.10
N GLN A 225 0.38 8.77 7.80
CA GLN A 225 -0.61 9.16 6.81
C GLN A 225 -1.34 7.91 6.32
N VAL A 226 -2.66 7.92 6.43
CA VAL A 226 -3.59 6.89 5.94
C VAL A 226 -4.40 7.48 4.79
N GLY A 227 -4.76 6.65 3.83
CA GLY A 227 -5.48 7.10 2.62
C GLY A 227 -4.61 6.97 1.38
N THR A 228 -4.77 5.88 0.63
CA THR A 228 -3.87 5.48 -0.46
C THR A 228 -3.87 6.41 -1.68
N ASN A 229 -4.90 7.25 -1.87
CA ASN A 229 -4.90 8.26 -2.94
C ASN A 229 -4.29 9.61 -2.51
N LEU A 230 -3.97 9.79 -1.24
CA LEU A 230 -3.23 10.95 -0.72
C LEU A 230 -1.73 10.67 -0.87
N SER A 231 -1.11 11.24 -1.91
CA SER A 231 0.31 10.99 -2.22
C SER A 231 1.22 11.80 -1.29
N THR A 232 1.94 11.10 -0.42
CA THR A 232 2.88 11.69 0.54
C THR A 232 4.26 11.03 0.51
N ALA A 233 4.48 10.14 -0.46
CA ALA A 233 5.75 9.40 -0.58
C ALA A 233 6.98 10.29 -0.80
N THR A 234 6.80 11.53 -1.26
CA THR A 234 7.88 12.51 -1.44
C THR A 234 8.08 13.42 -0.24
N SER A 235 7.00 13.84 0.40
CA SER A 235 7.05 14.78 1.53
C SER A 235 7.38 14.11 2.86
N PHE A 236 6.92 12.89 3.11
CA PHE A 236 7.12 12.23 4.39
C PHE A 236 8.58 11.87 4.71
N PRO A 237 9.45 11.45 3.77
CA PRO A 237 10.88 11.31 4.06
C PRO A 237 11.54 12.62 4.49
N VAL A 238 11.08 13.76 3.98
CA VAL A 238 11.55 15.09 4.41
C VAL A 238 11.03 15.43 5.79
N ILE A 239 9.76 15.16 6.06
CA ILE A 239 9.14 15.35 7.38
C ILE A 239 9.85 14.48 8.44
N GLU A 240 10.13 13.21 8.13
CA GLU A 240 10.84 12.29 9.01
C GLU A 240 12.21 12.83 9.42
N LYS A 241 12.98 13.32 8.45
CA LYS A 241 14.30 13.94 8.72
C LYS A 241 14.17 15.23 9.51
N TRP A 242 13.15 16.04 9.24
CA TRP A 242 12.90 17.29 9.94
C TRP A 242 12.49 17.07 11.39
N LEU A 243 11.62 16.11 11.66
CA LEU A 243 11.11 15.82 13.01
C LEU A 243 12.07 14.95 13.83
N GLY A 244 12.94 14.17 13.17
CA GLY A 244 13.80 13.19 13.83
C GLY A 244 13.03 12.01 14.43
N LYS A 245 11.81 11.75 13.98
CA LYS A 245 10.93 10.65 14.40
C LYS A 245 10.23 10.02 13.20
N PRO A 246 9.75 8.77 13.29
CA PRO A 246 9.05 8.10 12.20
C PRO A 246 7.88 8.90 11.65
N ALA A 247 7.90 9.11 10.32
CA ALA A 247 6.80 9.67 9.55
C ALA A 247 6.49 8.72 8.39
N LEU A 248 5.32 8.07 8.43
CA LEU A 248 5.03 6.89 7.63
C LEU A 248 3.88 7.13 6.65
N PRO A 249 4.15 7.18 5.32
CA PRO A 249 3.10 7.18 4.31
C PRO A 249 2.62 5.75 4.03
N ILE A 250 1.30 5.55 4.01
CA ILE A 250 0.71 4.21 3.89
C ILE A 250 1.15 3.46 2.63
N ASN A 251 1.27 4.12 1.48
CA ASN A 251 1.65 3.46 0.23
C ASN A 251 3.07 2.89 0.30
N ILE A 252 3.99 3.62 0.94
CA ILE A 252 5.38 3.18 1.13
C ILE A 252 5.44 2.03 2.13
N ALA A 253 4.68 2.09 3.23
CA ALA A 253 4.58 0.98 4.18
C ALA A 253 4.02 -0.29 3.51
N THR A 254 2.97 -0.14 2.68
CA THR A 254 2.33 -1.26 2.01
C THR A 254 3.26 -1.90 0.96
N ALA A 255 3.94 -1.08 0.16
CA ALA A 255 4.93 -1.56 -0.82
C ALA A 255 6.13 -2.24 -0.13
N TRP A 256 6.64 -1.65 0.96
CA TRP A 256 7.71 -2.23 1.76
C TRP A 256 7.31 -3.61 2.32
N HIS A 257 6.14 -3.72 2.94
CA HIS A 257 5.66 -4.97 3.51
C HIS A 257 5.48 -6.06 2.44
N ALA A 258 4.90 -5.73 1.29
CA ALA A 258 4.74 -6.67 0.18
C ALA A 258 6.09 -7.19 -0.33
N LEU A 259 7.08 -6.30 -0.49
CA LEU A 259 8.44 -6.69 -0.89
C LEU A 259 9.12 -7.57 0.15
N ARG A 260 9.07 -7.19 1.44
CA ARG A 260 9.68 -7.97 2.53
C ARG A 260 9.05 -9.34 2.67
N SER A 261 7.73 -9.44 2.45
CA SER A 261 7.00 -10.73 2.41
C SER A 261 7.46 -11.65 1.28
N CYS A 262 7.91 -11.07 0.16
CA CYS A 262 8.52 -11.81 -0.96
C CYS A 262 10.04 -12.06 -0.78
N GLY A 263 10.63 -11.73 0.37
CA GLY A 263 12.06 -11.88 0.61
C GLY A 263 12.95 -10.83 -0.09
N VAL A 264 12.37 -9.81 -0.70
CA VAL A 264 13.10 -8.72 -1.35
C VAL A 264 13.57 -7.73 -0.29
N ARG A 265 14.88 -7.51 -0.19
CA ARG A 265 15.53 -6.69 0.85
C ARG A 265 16.26 -5.46 0.30
N ASP A 266 15.92 -5.03 -0.91
CA ASP A 266 16.50 -3.84 -1.54
C ASP A 266 16.19 -2.60 -0.68
N GLN A 267 17.18 -1.70 -0.55
CA GLN A 267 17.13 -0.49 0.26
C GLN A 267 17.08 0.75 -0.64
N TYR A 268 16.39 1.80 -0.17
CA TYR A 268 16.21 3.06 -0.90
C TYR A 268 16.31 4.24 0.06
N ASP A 269 17.29 5.11 -0.13
CA ASP A 269 17.58 6.28 0.70
C ASP A 269 16.58 7.44 0.55
N HIS A 270 15.81 7.45 -0.54
CA HIS A 270 14.84 8.50 -0.85
C HIS A 270 13.40 8.22 -0.37
N LEU A 271 13.16 7.06 0.25
CA LEU A 271 11.84 6.62 0.70
C LEU A 271 11.65 6.63 2.23
N GLY A 272 12.61 7.22 2.96
CA GLY A 272 12.62 7.29 4.42
C GLY A 272 13.27 6.07 5.08
N ARG A 273 13.39 6.15 6.41
CA ARG A 273 14.11 5.17 7.23
C ARG A 273 13.62 3.74 7.08
N LEU A 274 12.31 3.57 6.82
CA LEU A 274 11.74 2.24 6.64
C LEU A 274 12.42 1.46 5.50
N PHE A 275 12.68 2.09 4.36
CA PHE A 275 13.40 1.47 3.25
C PHE A 275 14.91 1.60 3.33
N GLU A 276 15.42 2.56 4.09
CA GLU A 276 16.86 2.79 4.26
C GLU A 276 17.46 1.79 5.26
N GLU A 277 16.74 1.45 6.33
CA GLU A 277 17.27 0.68 7.45
C GLU A 277 16.73 -0.76 7.50
N HIS A 278 15.55 -1.02 6.94
CA HIS A 278 14.78 -2.27 7.05
C HIS A 278 14.36 -2.81 5.69
#